data_ea77eee8d3138ff5f14e1e2eadbb97a8
#
_entry.id   ea77eee8d3138ff5f14e1e2eadbb97a8
#
_cell.length_a   1.000
_cell.length_b   1.000
_cell.length_c   1.000
_cell.angle_alpha   90.00
_cell.angle_beta   90.00
_cell.angle_gamma   90.00
#
_symmetry.space_group_name_H-M   'P 1'
#
loop_
_entity.id
_entity.type
_entity.pdbx_description
1 polymer ?
#
loop_
_entity_poly.entity_id
_entity_poly.type
_entity_poly.pdbx_seq_one_letter_code
_entity_poly.pdbx_strand_id
1 'polypeptide(L)'
;MGKLLFHDRDVIGSVAYVDTNSVLVEVEDNEKLSLLNIGSIVAIQTTRTFEFTIGIIDKVRRKANAILPLESLEGESEDVLEGDFSYISSDIIQVSLIGTYKTVDGVLRNSFRRGIDTFPQITHCCYSINGDNLKLFMNIISDEIPSEKQLVVGTFAIDNNATAILDGDKFFQRHASILGSTGSGKSWCVANLIEEASKLNNPNIIVLDMHGEYKSLCSTDKKYADYYKIAGPGDLENDDETYIFLPYWLLNRDEMLSMILDRSDNNAPNQASRFTFHVRTLKEETLKALEKSKVLSTFTVDSPIPFDITSLIDKLKEDDTKKGVGANGREVKGEWEGKLTRFISRLETKIMDKRYGFLFQPNSKTSDYKWLSTLLCRLIGADNDKKGIKIIDFSEVPSDVLPIVTGIISRLLFDVQIWMKDEKRIPFAVLCDEAHLYLPTQEDADSIQKQALGNFERIAKEGRKYGMSLVVISQRPSDVSKTILSQCNNFLALRLSNDRDKSVIRNLLPDALKGVLEQLPLLDVGEAIAVGDAILLPSRIRLKQPELKPISSTKNFWIEWENKKADNNAIIEAVENMRCQTKVQVID
;
A
#
# COMPACT_ATOMS: atom_id res chain seq x y z
N MET A 1 -32.07 -2.43 21.05
CA MET A 1 -31.74 -2.75 19.66
C MET A 1 -32.66 -3.85 19.16
N GLY A 2 -33.24 -3.69 17.95
CA GLY A 2 -34.07 -4.74 17.34
C GLY A 2 -33.27 -6.01 17.01
N LYS A 3 -33.91 -7.14 16.88
CA LYS A 3 -33.32 -8.39 16.37
C LYS A 3 -33.73 -8.58 14.91
N LEU A 4 -32.93 -9.32 14.13
CA LEU A 4 -33.31 -9.72 12.79
C LEU A 4 -34.60 -10.55 12.89
N LEU A 5 -35.62 -10.13 12.17
CA LEU A 5 -36.92 -10.80 12.10
C LEU A 5 -37.18 -11.18 10.65
N PHE A 6 -37.29 -12.47 10.38
CA PHE A 6 -37.57 -13.00 9.07
C PHE A 6 -39.01 -13.46 8.97
N HIS A 7 -39.67 -13.14 7.87
CA HIS A 7 -41.02 -13.53 7.51
C HIS A 7 -40.97 -14.45 6.29
N ASP A 8 -42.09 -15.12 6.01
CA ASP A 8 -42.20 -16.03 4.85
C ASP A 8 -41.86 -15.33 3.51
N ARG A 9 -42.12 -14.03 3.39
CA ARG A 9 -41.75 -13.23 2.22
C ARG A 9 -40.23 -13.08 2.04
N ASP A 10 -39.44 -13.20 3.11
CA ASP A 10 -38.01 -13.04 3.11
C ASP A 10 -37.28 -14.36 2.74
N VAL A 11 -38.01 -15.48 2.71
CA VAL A 11 -37.49 -16.79 2.32
C VAL A 11 -37.15 -16.76 0.84
N ILE A 12 -35.89 -17.06 0.52
CA ILE A 12 -35.38 -17.19 -0.85
C ILE A 12 -35.60 -18.62 -1.35
N GLY A 13 -35.27 -19.59 -0.52
CA GLY A 13 -35.28 -21.00 -0.86
C GLY A 13 -34.84 -21.87 0.31
N SER A 14 -34.56 -23.12 0.02
CA SER A 14 -34.11 -24.11 1.00
C SER A 14 -32.71 -24.65 0.68
N VAL A 15 -32.01 -25.04 1.73
CA VAL A 15 -30.64 -25.62 1.61
C VAL A 15 -30.74 -27.00 0.94
N ALA A 16 -30.11 -27.16 -0.21
CA ALA A 16 -30.03 -28.41 -0.96
C ALA A 16 -28.69 -29.16 -0.73
N TYR A 17 -27.61 -28.45 -0.45
CA TYR A 17 -26.28 -29.05 -0.25
C TYR A 17 -25.45 -28.17 0.69
N VAL A 18 -24.67 -28.81 1.57
CA VAL A 18 -23.78 -28.12 2.53
C VAL A 18 -22.36 -28.64 2.35
N ASP A 19 -21.42 -27.72 2.19
CA ASP A 19 -19.98 -27.98 2.20
C ASP A 19 -19.32 -27.14 3.32
N THR A 20 -18.06 -27.35 3.57
CA THR A 20 -17.29 -26.69 4.64
C THR A 20 -17.37 -25.16 4.58
N ASN A 21 -17.31 -24.58 3.38
CA ASN A 21 -17.23 -23.13 3.18
C ASN A 21 -18.42 -22.55 2.40
N SER A 22 -19.32 -23.40 1.88
CA SER A 22 -20.43 -22.95 1.03
C SER A 22 -21.66 -23.82 1.16
N VAL A 23 -22.78 -23.23 0.77
CA VAL A 23 -24.08 -23.91 0.74
C VAL A 23 -24.71 -23.67 -0.61
N LEU A 24 -25.35 -24.69 -1.18
CA LEU A 24 -26.22 -24.55 -2.33
C LEU A 24 -27.66 -24.45 -1.83
N VAL A 25 -28.35 -23.42 -2.25
CA VAL A 25 -29.74 -23.15 -1.92
C VAL A 25 -30.56 -23.26 -3.19
N GLU A 26 -31.59 -24.10 -3.17
CA GLU A 26 -32.55 -24.23 -4.26
C GLU A 26 -33.62 -23.13 -4.09
N VAL A 27 -33.87 -22.40 -5.18
CA VAL A 27 -34.81 -21.28 -5.22
C VAL A 27 -36.01 -21.72 -6.06
N GLU A 28 -37.15 -21.81 -5.42
CA GLU A 28 -38.39 -22.28 -6.05
C GLU A 28 -39.10 -21.17 -6.86
N ASP A 29 -38.86 -19.91 -6.48
CA ASP A 29 -39.56 -18.74 -7.02
C ASP A 29 -38.68 -17.90 -7.93
N ASN A 30 -38.98 -17.87 -9.21
CA ASN A 30 -38.26 -17.08 -10.22
C ASN A 30 -38.31 -15.58 -9.98
N GLU A 31 -39.39 -15.03 -9.39
CA GLU A 31 -39.48 -13.62 -9.08
C GLU A 31 -38.48 -13.24 -7.99
N LYS A 32 -38.36 -14.09 -6.96
CA LYS A 32 -37.37 -13.89 -5.90
C LYS A 32 -35.94 -13.93 -6.41
N LEU A 33 -35.66 -14.82 -7.34
CA LEU A 33 -34.32 -14.90 -7.95
C LEU A 33 -33.93 -13.61 -8.71
N SER A 34 -34.90 -12.96 -9.34
CA SER A 34 -34.67 -11.71 -10.08
C SER A 34 -34.28 -10.53 -9.17
N LEU A 35 -34.60 -10.60 -7.88
CA LEU A 35 -34.26 -9.59 -6.87
C LEU A 35 -32.89 -9.83 -6.21
N LEU A 36 -32.27 -10.98 -6.45
CA LEU A 36 -30.99 -11.34 -5.85
C LEU A 36 -29.83 -10.92 -6.74
N ASN A 37 -28.85 -10.29 -6.13
CA ASN A 37 -27.60 -9.92 -6.78
C ASN A 37 -26.43 -10.71 -6.19
N ILE A 38 -25.39 -10.93 -7.00
CA ILE A 38 -24.12 -11.42 -6.50
C ILE A 38 -23.59 -10.41 -5.48
N GLY A 39 -23.17 -10.90 -4.31
CA GLY A 39 -22.78 -10.06 -3.18
C GLY A 39 -23.90 -9.74 -2.19
N SER A 40 -25.16 -10.14 -2.46
CA SER A 40 -26.25 -10.01 -1.50
C SER A 40 -26.00 -10.89 -0.27
N ILE A 41 -26.36 -10.36 0.91
CA ILE A 41 -26.20 -11.03 2.19
C ILE A 41 -27.45 -11.87 2.48
N VAL A 42 -27.24 -13.07 2.96
CA VAL A 42 -28.31 -13.99 3.32
C VAL A 42 -28.09 -14.56 4.72
N ALA A 43 -29.20 -14.89 5.39
CA ALA A 43 -29.21 -15.60 6.67
C ALA A 43 -29.77 -17.00 6.46
N ILE A 44 -29.03 -18.01 6.88
CA ILE A 44 -29.46 -19.41 6.80
C ILE A 44 -29.78 -19.90 8.20
N GLN A 45 -30.96 -20.46 8.37
CA GLN A 45 -31.39 -21.01 9.64
C GLN A 45 -30.46 -22.13 10.10
N THR A 46 -30.15 -22.16 11.40
CA THR A 46 -29.44 -23.27 12.04
C THR A 46 -30.38 -24.11 12.89
N THR A 47 -29.88 -25.18 13.49
CA THR A 47 -30.61 -26.00 14.44
C THR A 47 -30.94 -25.28 15.75
N ARG A 48 -30.31 -24.12 16.00
CA ARG A 48 -30.53 -23.33 17.21
C ARG A 48 -31.47 -22.17 16.93
N THR A 49 -32.50 -22.01 17.75
CA THR A 49 -33.62 -21.09 17.52
C THR A 49 -33.25 -19.61 17.37
N PHE A 50 -32.11 -19.18 17.87
CA PHE A 50 -31.64 -17.76 17.86
C PHE A 50 -30.31 -17.56 17.18
N GLU A 51 -29.95 -18.50 16.30
CA GLU A 51 -28.70 -18.50 15.61
C GLU A 51 -28.91 -18.65 14.10
N PHE A 52 -28.27 -17.78 13.32
CA PHE A 52 -28.26 -17.84 11.86
C PHE A 52 -26.84 -17.86 11.36
N THR A 53 -26.57 -18.69 10.36
CA THR A 53 -25.35 -18.62 9.60
C THR A 53 -25.51 -17.55 8.53
N ILE A 54 -24.60 -16.56 8.50
CA ILE A 54 -24.60 -15.48 7.53
C ILE A 54 -23.67 -15.84 6.38
N GLY A 55 -24.15 -15.62 5.17
CA GLY A 55 -23.37 -15.84 3.96
C GLY A 55 -23.60 -14.77 2.91
N ILE A 56 -22.77 -14.82 1.86
CA ILE A 56 -22.86 -13.95 0.69
C ILE A 56 -23.12 -14.81 -0.53
N ILE A 57 -24.00 -14.35 -1.41
CA ILE A 57 -24.30 -15.02 -2.69
C ILE A 57 -23.11 -14.83 -3.63
N ASP A 58 -22.44 -15.94 -3.97
CA ASP A 58 -21.30 -15.94 -4.88
C ASP A 58 -21.70 -16.17 -6.33
N LYS A 59 -22.65 -17.08 -6.55
CA LYS A 59 -23.05 -17.50 -7.90
C LYS A 59 -24.54 -17.80 -7.96
N VAL A 60 -25.10 -17.47 -9.10
CA VAL A 60 -26.46 -17.84 -9.47
C VAL A 60 -26.36 -18.78 -10.67
N ARG A 61 -27.00 -19.95 -10.59
CA ARG A 61 -27.03 -20.95 -11.66
C ARG A 61 -28.45 -21.28 -12.02
N ARG A 62 -28.78 -21.16 -13.30
CA ARG A 62 -30.04 -21.61 -13.87
C ARG A 62 -29.76 -22.76 -14.83
N LYS A 63 -30.47 -23.86 -14.66
CA LYS A 63 -30.34 -25.03 -15.52
C LYS A 63 -31.73 -25.54 -15.91
N ALA A 64 -32.00 -25.61 -17.20
CA ALA A 64 -33.16 -26.32 -17.71
C ALA A 64 -32.92 -27.82 -17.57
N ASN A 65 -33.71 -28.50 -16.75
CA ASN A 65 -33.55 -29.93 -16.47
C ASN A 65 -34.31 -30.83 -17.43
N ALA A 66 -35.40 -30.36 -18.03
CA ALA A 66 -36.14 -31.08 -19.07
C ALA A 66 -36.93 -30.09 -19.93
N ILE A 67 -37.11 -30.47 -21.19
CA ILE A 67 -38.10 -29.87 -22.10
C ILE A 67 -39.22 -30.88 -22.13
N LEU A 68 -40.34 -30.55 -21.48
CA LEU A 68 -41.53 -31.38 -21.60
C LEU A 68 -42.41 -30.81 -22.71
N PRO A 69 -42.75 -31.57 -23.75
CA PRO A 69 -43.78 -31.12 -24.67
C PRO A 69 -45.11 -31.05 -23.91
N LEU A 70 -45.90 -30.06 -24.14
CA LEU A 70 -47.21 -29.86 -23.48
C LEU A 70 -48.24 -30.94 -23.87
N GLU A 71 -47.90 -31.88 -24.72
CA GLU A 71 -48.79 -32.95 -25.23
C GLU A 71 -49.16 -34.05 -24.21
N SER A 72 -48.68 -34.00 -22.96
CA SER A 72 -48.94 -35.08 -22.00
C SER A 72 -50.04 -34.81 -20.98
N LEU A 73 -50.75 -33.69 -21.05
CA LEU A 73 -51.88 -33.39 -20.21
C LEU A 73 -53.09 -32.98 -21.06
N GLU A 74 -53.99 -33.94 -21.27
CA GLU A 74 -55.35 -33.89 -21.78
C GLU A 74 -55.59 -33.96 -23.28
N GLY A 75 -56.52 -34.85 -23.60
CA GLY A 75 -56.91 -35.31 -24.93
C GLY A 75 -57.56 -34.25 -25.81
N GLU A 76 -57.45 -34.59 -27.11
CA GLU A 76 -58.27 -34.19 -28.25
C GLU A 76 -58.61 -32.68 -28.37
N SER A 77 -57.72 -31.94 -29.09
CA SER A 77 -58.19 -31.04 -30.14
C SER A 77 -57.00 -30.61 -31.04
N GLU A 78 -57.20 -30.79 -32.35
CA GLU A 78 -56.36 -30.30 -33.45
C GLU A 78 -56.37 -28.77 -33.42
N ASP A 79 -55.22 -28.21 -33.13
CA ASP A 79 -54.64 -26.97 -33.63
C ASP A 79 -53.47 -26.60 -32.74
N VAL A 80 -52.29 -27.26 -32.96
CA VAL A 80 -51.06 -26.97 -32.25
C VAL A 80 -50.36 -25.83 -32.99
N LEU A 81 -50.48 -24.61 -32.47
CA LEU A 81 -49.57 -23.53 -32.81
C LEU A 81 -48.19 -23.82 -32.24
N GLU A 82 -47.18 -23.83 -33.12
CA GLU A 82 -45.77 -23.97 -32.76
C GLU A 82 -45.39 -23.04 -31.63
N GLY A 83 -44.96 -23.58 -30.45
CA GLY A 83 -44.14 -22.74 -29.56
C GLY A 83 -44.32 -22.86 -28.06
N ASP A 84 -45.22 -23.65 -27.48
CA ASP A 84 -45.32 -23.74 -26.02
C ASP A 84 -44.52 -24.91 -25.43
N PHE A 85 -43.27 -24.64 -25.06
CA PHE A 85 -42.47 -25.55 -24.26
C PHE A 85 -42.45 -25.08 -22.80
N SER A 86 -42.83 -25.92 -21.86
CA SER A 86 -42.59 -25.67 -20.45
C SER A 86 -41.22 -26.19 -20.04
N TYR A 87 -40.39 -25.31 -19.52
CA TYR A 87 -39.09 -25.69 -18.96
C TYR A 87 -39.22 -25.94 -17.48
N ILE A 88 -38.78 -27.09 -17.01
CA ILE A 88 -38.52 -27.30 -15.59
C ILE A 88 -37.11 -26.79 -15.33
N SER A 89 -36.98 -25.61 -14.75
CA SER A 89 -35.71 -25.04 -14.34
C SER A 89 -35.44 -25.35 -12.88
N SER A 90 -34.23 -25.77 -12.56
CA SER A 90 -33.72 -25.71 -11.20
C SER A 90 -32.83 -24.49 -11.05
N ASP A 91 -33.25 -23.55 -10.21
CA ASP A 91 -32.52 -22.35 -9.90
C ASP A 91 -31.76 -22.55 -8.58
N ILE A 92 -30.43 -22.48 -8.65
CA ILE A 92 -29.56 -22.74 -7.51
C ILE A 92 -28.67 -21.52 -7.29
N ILE A 93 -28.64 -21.03 -6.06
CA ILE A 93 -27.64 -20.05 -5.63
C ILE A 93 -26.57 -20.72 -4.78
N GLN A 94 -25.33 -20.34 -5.02
CA GLN A 94 -24.21 -20.71 -4.18
C GLN A 94 -23.93 -19.60 -3.20
N VAL A 95 -23.93 -19.92 -1.91
CA VAL A 95 -23.72 -19.00 -0.81
C VAL A 95 -22.41 -19.36 -0.11
N SER A 96 -21.46 -18.43 -0.07
CA SER A 96 -20.27 -18.56 0.76
C SER A 96 -20.57 -18.19 2.20
N LEU A 97 -20.25 -19.09 3.12
CA LEU A 97 -20.51 -18.92 4.54
C LEU A 97 -19.42 -18.04 5.18
N ILE A 98 -19.82 -17.01 5.95
CA ILE A 98 -18.88 -16.02 6.49
C ILE A 98 -18.85 -16.02 8.01
N GLY A 99 -20.00 -16.12 8.65
CA GLY A 99 -20.05 -16.01 10.10
C GLY A 99 -21.36 -16.43 10.71
N THR A 100 -21.43 -16.29 12.02
CA THR A 100 -22.58 -16.64 12.84
C THR A 100 -23.16 -15.39 13.48
N TYR A 101 -24.46 -15.16 13.29
CA TYR A 101 -25.26 -14.15 13.98
C TYR A 101 -26.05 -14.82 15.11
N LYS A 102 -25.98 -14.22 16.30
CA LYS A 102 -26.72 -14.70 17.49
C LYS A 102 -27.53 -13.59 18.12
N THR A 103 -28.77 -13.92 18.48
CA THR A 103 -29.56 -13.13 19.39
C THR A 103 -29.61 -13.86 20.74
N VAL A 104 -29.18 -13.20 21.81
CA VAL A 104 -29.18 -13.77 23.14
C VAL A 104 -30.44 -13.25 23.87
N ASP A 105 -31.38 -14.13 24.17
CA ASP A 105 -32.54 -13.79 24.99
C ASP A 105 -32.10 -13.40 26.40
N GLY A 106 -32.56 -12.24 26.87
CA GLY A 106 -32.21 -11.69 28.19
C GLY A 106 -30.99 -10.81 28.26
N VAL A 107 -30.17 -10.78 27.21
CA VAL A 107 -29.08 -9.79 27.03
C VAL A 107 -29.42 -8.97 25.81
N LEU A 108 -29.58 -7.66 25.96
CA LEU A 108 -29.99 -6.70 24.92
C LEU A 108 -28.99 -6.53 23.76
N ARG A 109 -28.08 -7.47 23.53
CA ARG A 109 -27.02 -7.35 22.54
C ARG A 109 -27.06 -8.50 21.53
N ASN A 110 -27.37 -8.15 20.29
CA ASN A 110 -27.10 -9.00 19.14
C ASN A 110 -25.61 -8.99 18.82
N SER A 111 -25.07 -10.11 18.37
CA SER A 111 -23.66 -10.20 17.99
C SER A 111 -23.48 -10.91 16.66
N PHE A 112 -22.51 -10.43 15.89
CA PHE A 112 -22.01 -11.12 14.71
C PHE A 112 -20.54 -11.47 14.91
N ARG A 113 -20.17 -12.71 14.61
CA ARG A 113 -18.80 -13.19 14.67
C ARG A 113 -18.45 -13.94 13.40
N ARG A 114 -17.23 -13.70 12.88
CA ARG A 114 -16.67 -14.52 11.81
C ARG A 114 -16.48 -15.96 12.28
N GLY A 115 -16.69 -16.89 11.37
CA GLY A 115 -16.62 -18.32 11.63
C GLY A 115 -18.00 -18.93 11.86
N ILE A 116 -18.08 -20.22 11.55
CA ILE A 116 -19.33 -20.98 11.58
C ILE A 116 -19.31 -21.84 12.83
N ASP A 117 -20.22 -21.55 13.76
CA ASP A 117 -20.37 -22.35 14.99
C ASP A 117 -21.25 -23.58 14.77
N THR A 118 -22.25 -23.47 13.89
CA THR A 118 -23.23 -24.53 13.59
C THR A 118 -23.54 -24.52 12.10
N PHE A 119 -23.31 -25.63 11.41
CA PHE A 119 -23.65 -25.77 10.00
C PHE A 119 -25.18 -25.87 9.81
N PRO A 120 -25.71 -25.22 8.75
CA PRO A 120 -27.11 -25.42 8.36
C PRO A 120 -27.38 -26.88 8.00
N GLN A 121 -28.60 -27.33 8.16
CA GLN A 121 -29.04 -28.64 7.67
C GLN A 121 -29.74 -28.51 6.32
N ILE A 122 -29.78 -29.62 5.58
CA ILE A 122 -30.57 -29.72 4.36
C ILE A 122 -32.05 -29.40 4.69
N THR A 123 -32.73 -28.72 3.80
CA THR A 123 -34.09 -28.20 3.93
C THR A 123 -34.29 -27.00 4.86
N HIS A 124 -33.23 -26.52 5.54
CA HIS A 124 -33.31 -25.27 6.29
C HIS A 124 -33.56 -24.08 5.37
N CYS A 125 -34.35 -23.11 5.85
CA CYS A 125 -34.67 -21.92 5.09
C CYS A 125 -33.48 -20.97 4.98
N CYS A 126 -33.32 -20.39 3.78
CA CYS A 126 -32.42 -19.30 3.49
C CYS A 126 -33.24 -18.01 3.30
N TYR A 127 -32.89 -16.96 4.02
CA TYR A 127 -33.58 -15.68 4.05
C TYR A 127 -32.72 -14.58 3.42
N SER A 128 -33.36 -13.70 2.66
CA SER A 128 -32.69 -12.46 2.21
C SER A 128 -32.57 -11.48 3.37
N ILE A 129 -31.38 -10.89 3.51
CA ILE A 129 -31.17 -9.75 4.41
C ILE A 129 -31.27 -8.47 3.56
N ASN A 130 -32.43 -7.83 3.59
CA ASN A 130 -32.71 -6.60 2.85
C ASN A 130 -33.48 -5.59 3.72
N GLY A 131 -33.68 -4.37 3.21
CA GLY A 131 -34.47 -3.33 3.87
C GLY A 131 -34.03 -3.06 5.32
N ASP A 132 -34.98 -3.10 6.25
CA ASP A 132 -34.74 -2.83 7.67
C ASP A 132 -33.82 -3.87 8.34
N ASN A 133 -33.89 -5.14 7.92
CA ASN A 133 -32.99 -6.18 8.39
C ASN A 133 -31.54 -5.93 7.95
N LEU A 134 -31.32 -5.45 6.72
CA LEU A 134 -29.99 -5.10 6.25
C LEU A 134 -29.41 -3.92 7.05
N LYS A 135 -30.19 -2.86 7.21
CA LYS A 135 -29.81 -1.69 8.00
C LYS A 135 -29.47 -2.07 9.45
N LEU A 136 -30.30 -2.89 10.06
CA LEU A 136 -30.05 -3.39 11.42
C LEU A 136 -28.77 -4.24 11.49
N PHE A 137 -28.56 -5.14 10.53
CA PHE A 137 -27.39 -6.00 10.49
C PHE A 137 -26.10 -5.20 10.29
N MET A 138 -26.11 -4.19 9.40
CA MET A 138 -24.97 -3.30 9.20
C MET A 138 -24.63 -2.47 10.44
N ASN A 139 -25.65 -2.00 11.16
CA ASN A 139 -25.43 -1.31 12.44
C ASN A 139 -24.79 -2.24 13.49
N ILE A 140 -25.25 -3.51 13.56
CA ILE A 140 -24.66 -4.51 14.48
C ILE A 140 -23.17 -4.71 14.16
N ILE A 141 -22.81 -4.83 12.88
CA ILE A 141 -21.42 -4.97 12.45
C ILE A 141 -20.60 -3.73 12.83
N SER A 142 -21.15 -2.54 12.61
CA SER A 142 -20.47 -1.28 12.95
C SER A 142 -20.28 -1.10 14.45
N ASP A 143 -21.25 -1.51 15.25
CA ASP A 143 -21.21 -1.43 16.71
C ASP A 143 -20.22 -2.42 17.36
N GLU A 144 -19.80 -3.45 16.64
CA GLU A 144 -18.71 -4.36 17.09
C GLU A 144 -17.33 -3.68 17.05
N ILE A 145 -17.18 -2.55 16.31
CA ILE A 145 -15.96 -1.76 16.28
C ILE A 145 -16.11 -0.59 17.25
N PRO A 146 -15.33 -0.51 18.34
CA PRO A 146 -15.37 0.62 19.27
C PRO A 146 -15.23 1.96 18.56
N SER A 147 -15.94 2.98 19.00
CA SER A 147 -15.99 4.29 18.34
C SER A 147 -14.62 4.94 18.14
N GLU A 148 -13.71 4.74 19.10
CA GLU A 148 -12.34 5.22 19.07
C GLU A 148 -11.44 4.51 18.03
N LYS A 149 -11.90 3.39 17.45
CA LYS A 149 -11.18 2.60 16.44
C LYS A 149 -11.81 2.68 15.05
N GLN A 150 -12.89 3.43 14.93
CA GLN A 150 -13.65 3.51 13.69
C GLN A 150 -12.91 4.35 12.64
N LEU A 151 -12.57 3.71 11.52
CA LEU A 151 -12.04 4.34 10.33
C LEU A 151 -13.14 4.35 9.25
N VAL A 152 -13.76 5.48 9.02
CA VAL A 152 -14.86 5.65 8.07
C VAL A 152 -14.31 5.75 6.66
N VAL A 153 -14.62 4.77 5.80
CA VAL A 153 -14.13 4.75 4.42
C VAL A 153 -15.19 5.09 3.37
N GLY A 154 -16.48 5.07 3.75
CA GLY A 154 -17.57 5.40 2.83
C GLY A 154 -18.89 4.79 3.27
N THR A 155 -19.65 4.26 2.31
CA THR A 155 -20.92 3.55 2.53
C THR A 155 -20.89 2.17 1.89
N PHE A 156 -21.73 1.26 2.36
CA PHE A 156 -21.88 -0.02 1.70
C PHE A 156 -22.61 0.14 0.36
N ALA A 157 -22.14 -0.52 -0.70
CA ALA A 157 -22.76 -0.43 -2.01
C ALA A 157 -24.19 -1.02 -2.05
N ILE A 158 -24.49 -1.93 -1.11
CA ILE A 158 -25.79 -2.58 -0.96
C ILE A 158 -26.80 -1.63 -0.31
N ASP A 159 -26.34 -0.73 0.59
CA ASP A 159 -27.17 0.26 1.26
C ASP A 159 -26.38 1.56 1.44
N ASN A 160 -26.71 2.58 0.65
CA ASN A 160 -26.05 3.88 0.70
C ASN A 160 -26.23 4.63 2.03
N ASN A 161 -27.16 4.22 2.88
CA ASN A 161 -27.37 4.81 4.20
C ASN A 161 -26.54 4.13 5.30
N ALA A 162 -25.96 2.96 5.01
CA ALA A 162 -25.12 2.24 5.95
C ALA A 162 -23.64 2.64 5.76
N THR A 163 -23.06 3.18 6.84
CA THR A 163 -21.65 3.62 6.83
C THR A 163 -20.72 2.42 6.81
N ALA A 164 -19.76 2.42 5.89
CA ALA A 164 -18.70 1.42 5.84
C ALA A 164 -17.54 1.84 6.75
N ILE A 165 -17.33 1.06 7.79
CA ILE A 165 -16.35 1.31 8.84
C ILE A 165 -15.33 0.17 8.87
N LEU A 166 -14.05 0.52 8.91
CA LEU A 166 -12.95 -0.39 9.18
C LEU A 166 -12.47 -0.22 10.63
N ASP A 167 -11.95 -1.29 11.22
CA ASP A 167 -11.18 -1.21 12.46
C ASP A 167 -9.81 -0.60 12.14
N GLY A 168 -9.60 0.65 12.52
CA GLY A 168 -8.37 1.39 12.22
C GLY A 168 -7.12 0.75 12.82
N ASP A 169 -7.22 0.20 14.04
CA ASP A 169 -6.10 -0.52 14.64
C ASP A 169 -5.70 -1.72 13.79
N LYS A 170 -6.66 -2.57 13.39
CA LYS A 170 -6.38 -3.74 12.57
C LYS A 170 -5.92 -3.36 11.16
N PHE A 171 -6.44 -2.26 10.61
CA PHE A 171 -6.05 -1.78 9.28
C PHE A 171 -4.55 -1.43 9.25
N PHE A 172 -4.10 -0.63 10.22
CA PHE A 172 -2.70 -0.23 10.26
C PHE A 172 -1.77 -1.28 10.90
N GLN A 173 -2.18 -2.01 11.92
CA GLN A 173 -1.30 -3.00 12.58
C GLN A 173 -0.88 -4.17 11.69
N ARG A 174 -1.70 -4.53 10.69
CA ARG A 174 -1.53 -5.77 9.92
C ARG A 174 -1.20 -5.53 8.45
N HIS A 175 -0.60 -4.41 8.15
CA HIS A 175 -0.36 -3.94 6.80
C HIS A 175 -1.63 -3.96 5.95
N ALA A 176 -1.70 -3.06 4.99
CA ALA A 176 -2.83 -2.96 4.09
C ALA A 176 -2.38 -2.76 2.66
N SER A 177 -3.26 -3.05 1.70
CA SER A 177 -3.03 -2.70 0.31
C SER A 177 -4.26 -2.06 -0.33
N ILE A 178 -4.02 -1.04 -1.16
CA ILE A 178 -5.02 -0.33 -1.95
C ILE A 178 -4.65 -0.54 -3.41
N LEU A 179 -5.40 -1.39 -4.08
CA LEU A 179 -5.07 -1.89 -5.40
C LEU A 179 -6.18 -1.51 -6.40
N GLY A 180 -5.80 -1.07 -7.59
CA GLY A 180 -6.80 -0.71 -8.60
C GLY A 180 -6.16 -0.05 -9.82
N SER A 181 -6.78 -0.15 -10.98
CA SER A 181 -6.31 0.45 -12.22
C SER A 181 -6.30 1.99 -12.16
N THR A 182 -5.65 2.62 -13.13
CA THR A 182 -5.65 4.09 -13.27
C THR A 182 -7.09 4.62 -13.37
N GLY A 183 -7.38 5.70 -12.66
CA GLY A 183 -8.71 6.32 -12.66
C GLY A 183 -9.78 5.55 -11.87
N SER A 184 -9.42 4.49 -11.10
CA SER A 184 -10.38 3.76 -10.27
C SER A 184 -10.74 4.47 -8.95
N GLY A 185 -9.97 5.49 -8.53
CA GLY A 185 -10.20 6.25 -7.30
C GLY A 185 -9.20 5.97 -6.18
N LYS A 186 -8.04 5.34 -6.46
CA LYS A 186 -6.99 5.07 -5.45
C LYS A 186 -6.56 6.32 -4.68
N SER A 187 -6.19 7.39 -5.40
CA SER A 187 -5.72 8.65 -4.79
C SER A 187 -6.79 9.28 -3.90
N TRP A 188 -8.08 9.14 -4.25
CA TRP A 188 -9.19 9.59 -3.41
C TRP A 188 -9.31 8.74 -2.14
N CYS A 189 -9.13 7.43 -2.26
CA CYS A 189 -9.11 6.51 -1.11
C CYS A 189 -8.01 6.90 -0.13
N VAL A 190 -6.79 7.16 -0.63
CA VAL A 190 -5.65 7.59 0.20
C VAL A 190 -5.90 8.95 0.84
N ALA A 191 -6.41 9.92 0.09
CA ALA A 191 -6.76 11.24 0.64
C ALA A 191 -7.80 11.12 1.76
N ASN A 192 -8.85 10.31 1.57
CA ASN A 192 -9.84 10.05 2.62
C ASN A 192 -9.23 9.41 3.87
N LEU A 193 -8.30 8.44 3.71
CA LEU A 193 -7.59 7.84 4.85
C LEU A 193 -6.77 8.87 5.62
N ILE A 194 -6.11 9.80 4.92
CA ILE A 194 -5.34 10.89 5.53
C ILE A 194 -6.27 11.85 6.29
N GLU A 195 -7.39 12.24 5.68
CA GLU A 195 -8.39 13.10 6.33
C GLU A 195 -8.99 12.45 7.57
N GLU A 196 -9.36 11.17 7.50
CA GLU A 196 -9.92 10.45 8.67
C GLU A 196 -8.87 10.29 9.78
N ALA A 197 -7.63 9.94 9.43
CA ALA A 197 -6.54 9.84 10.40
C ALA A 197 -6.20 11.20 11.05
N SER A 198 -6.33 12.31 10.32
CA SER A 198 -6.04 13.66 10.83
C SER A 198 -7.00 14.12 11.94
N LYS A 199 -8.12 13.42 12.13
CA LYS A 199 -9.06 13.66 13.24
C LYS A 199 -8.56 13.13 14.58
N LEU A 200 -7.58 12.23 14.55
CA LEU A 200 -6.94 11.70 15.76
C LEU A 200 -6.04 12.76 16.39
N ASN A 201 -5.83 12.69 17.70
CA ASN A 201 -5.01 13.64 18.42
C ASN A 201 -3.53 13.60 17.98
N ASN A 202 -3.00 12.42 17.76
CA ASN A 202 -1.58 12.21 17.44
C ASN A 202 -1.43 11.17 16.29
N PRO A 203 -1.92 11.47 15.08
CA PRO A 203 -1.71 10.58 13.95
C PRO A 203 -0.23 10.59 13.57
N ASN A 204 0.31 9.47 13.10
CA ASN A 204 1.69 9.40 12.62
C ASN A 204 1.76 8.59 11.33
N ILE A 205 1.74 9.30 10.22
CA ILE A 205 1.71 8.73 8.88
C ILE A 205 2.76 9.41 8.02
N ILE A 206 3.50 8.63 7.25
CA ILE A 206 4.45 9.10 6.24
C ILE A 206 3.97 8.62 4.89
N VAL A 207 3.68 9.54 3.97
CA VAL A 207 3.25 9.25 2.61
C VAL A 207 4.43 9.43 1.67
N LEU A 208 4.81 8.40 0.93
CA LEU A 208 5.76 8.47 -0.16
C LEU A 208 4.98 8.80 -1.44
N ASP A 209 4.90 10.07 -1.79
CA ASP A 209 4.09 10.59 -2.90
C ASP A 209 4.95 10.66 -4.18
N MET A 210 4.77 9.68 -5.08
CA MET A 210 5.60 9.56 -6.28
C MET A 210 5.31 10.62 -7.34
N HIS A 211 4.10 11.18 -7.34
CA HIS A 211 3.64 12.10 -8.38
C HIS A 211 3.28 13.51 -7.89
N GLY A 212 3.42 13.77 -6.57
CA GLY A 212 3.04 15.05 -5.96
C GLY A 212 1.52 15.26 -5.91
N GLU A 213 0.74 14.17 -5.93
CA GLU A 213 -0.73 14.24 -6.00
C GLU A 213 -1.37 14.76 -4.72
N TYR A 214 -0.74 14.53 -3.56
CA TYR A 214 -1.32 14.83 -2.26
C TYR A 214 -0.92 16.20 -1.70
N LYS A 215 -0.23 17.04 -2.45
CA LYS A 215 0.16 18.41 -2.05
C LYS A 215 -1.04 19.27 -1.64
N SER A 216 -2.21 19.06 -2.27
CA SER A 216 -3.46 19.75 -1.92
C SER A 216 -3.89 19.56 -0.45
N LEU A 217 -3.54 18.43 0.16
CA LEU A 217 -3.86 18.12 1.57
C LEU A 217 -3.03 18.94 2.57
N CYS A 218 -2.05 19.67 2.08
CA CYS A 218 -1.16 20.54 2.89
C CYS A 218 -1.51 22.03 2.76
N SER A 219 -2.67 22.36 2.16
CA SER A 219 -3.08 23.75 1.93
C SER A 219 -3.26 24.53 3.25
N THR A 220 -3.04 25.87 3.20
CA THR A 220 -3.09 26.76 4.36
C THR A 220 -4.47 26.82 5.02
N ASP A 221 -5.55 26.71 4.23
CA ASP A 221 -6.93 26.88 4.72
C ASP A 221 -7.43 25.66 5.50
N LYS A 222 -7.03 24.46 5.09
CA LYS A 222 -7.42 23.20 5.71
C LYS A 222 -6.24 22.23 5.65
N LYS A 223 -5.38 22.31 6.64
CA LYS A 223 -4.14 21.52 6.66
C LYS A 223 -4.37 20.17 7.32
N TYR A 224 -4.30 19.10 6.54
CA TYR A 224 -4.35 17.72 7.04
C TYR A 224 -2.97 17.10 7.22
N ALA A 225 -1.96 17.55 6.47
CA ALA A 225 -0.60 17.02 6.51
C ALA A 225 0.46 18.13 6.35
N ASP A 226 1.70 17.83 6.73
CA ASP A 226 2.88 18.63 6.44
C ASP A 226 3.54 18.16 5.15
N TYR A 227 4.00 19.14 4.34
CA TYR A 227 4.63 18.86 3.05
C TYR A 227 6.15 18.89 3.15
N TYR A 228 6.78 17.90 2.56
CA TYR A 228 8.23 17.80 2.36
C TYR A 228 8.53 17.39 0.93
N LYS A 229 9.70 17.75 0.42
CA LYS A 229 10.18 17.41 -0.91
C LYS A 229 11.61 16.89 -0.83
N ILE A 230 11.95 15.86 -1.60
CA ILE A 230 13.35 15.48 -1.80
C ILE A 230 14.02 16.57 -2.61
N ALA A 231 15.16 17.09 -2.14
CA ALA A 231 15.87 18.17 -2.82
C ALA A 231 16.30 17.75 -4.23
N GLY A 232 15.82 18.45 -5.24
CA GLY A 232 16.23 18.28 -6.63
C GLY A 232 17.48 19.08 -6.98
N PRO A 233 17.97 19.01 -8.24
CA PRO A 233 19.16 19.74 -8.68
C PRO A 233 19.11 21.26 -8.48
N GLY A 234 17.92 21.85 -8.52
CA GLY A 234 17.70 23.28 -8.30
C GLY A 234 17.53 23.68 -6.83
N ASP A 235 17.38 22.71 -5.93
CA ASP A 235 17.08 22.95 -4.51
C ASP A 235 18.31 22.78 -3.60
N LEU A 236 19.49 22.47 -4.16
CA LEU A 236 20.67 22.07 -3.36
C LEU A 236 21.19 23.14 -2.41
N GLU A 237 21.00 24.41 -2.75
CA GLU A 237 21.39 25.56 -1.93
C GLU A 237 20.27 26.04 -1.02
N ASN A 238 19.08 25.39 -1.07
CA ASN A 238 17.92 25.82 -0.30
C ASN A 238 18.04 25.35 1.15
N ASP A 239 17.89 26.29 2.08
CA ASP A 239 17.98 26.07 3.52
C ASP A 239 16.64 25.77 4.20
N ASP A 240 15.54 25.77 3.43
CA ASP A 240 14.21 25.51 3.96
C ASP A 240 14.10 24.07 4.46
N GLU A 241 13.53 23.92 5.64
CA GLU A 241 13.33 22.62 6.30
C GLU A 241 12.30 21.72 5.59
N THR A 242 11.57 22.22 4.62
CA THR A 242 10.66 21.41 3.77
C THR A 242 11.44 20.52 2.81
N TYR A 243 12.70 20.87 2.50
CA TYR A 243 13.56 20.04 1.66
C TYR A 243 14.28 18.96 2.47
N ILE A 244 14.18 17.73 1.99
CA ILE A 244 14.87 16.57 2.57
C ILE A 244 16.13 16.28 1.77
N PHE A 245 17.25 16.31 2.47
CA PHE A 245 18.54 15.78 2.00
C PHE A 245 18.78 14.42 2.63
N LEU A 246 19.46 13.54 1.92
CA LEU A 246 19.85 12.22 2.41
C LEU A 246 21.37 12.04 2.15
N PRO A 247 22.24 12.71 2.93
CA PRO A 247 23.67 12.75 2.66
C PRO A 247 24.29 11.34 2.60
N TYR A 248 25.27 11.18 1.74
CA TYR A 248 25.97 9.92 1.43
C TYR A 248 26.44 9.12 2.66
N TRP A 249 26.74 9.77 3.76
CA TRP A 249 27.17 9.12 4.99
C TRP A 249 26.04 8.38 5.73
N LEU A 250 24.78 8.56 5.31
CA LEU A 250 23.63 7.76 5.73
C LEU A 250 23.61 6.40 5.03
N LEU A 251 24.22 6.25 3.86
CA LEU A 251 24.30 4.98 3.16
C LEU A 251 25.10 3.97 3.97
N ASN A 252 24.60 2.75 4.07
CA ASN A 252 25.41 1.65 4.55
C ASN A 252 26.43 1.24 3.45
N ARG A 253 27.39 0.39 3.84
CA ARG A 253 28.45 -0.06 2.92
C ARG A 253 27.89 -0.66 1.63
N ASP A 254 26.90 -1.52 1.74
CA ASP A 254 26.37 -2.27 0.60
C ASP A 254 25.49 -1.38 -0.30
N GLU A 255 24.76 -0.42 0.25
CA GLU A 255 24.04 0.60 -0.50
C GLU A 255 25.00 1.45 -1.33
N MET A 256 26.08 1.97 -0.72
CA MET A 256 27.08 2.76 -1.43
C MET A 256 27.78 1.94 -2.52
N LEU A 257 28.24 0.72 -2.21
CA LEU A 257 28.89 -0.14 -3.17
C LEU A 257 27.96 -0.57 -4.32
N SER A 258 26.68 -0.73 -4.08
CA SER A 258 25.72 -1.08 -5.14
C SER A 258 25.61 0.01 -6.21
N MET A 259 25.88 1.27 -5.86
CA MET A 259 25.82 2.42 -6.78
C MET A 259 27.10 2.60 -7.60
N ILE A 260 28.25 2.18 -7.08
CA ILE A 260 29.57 2.57 -7.60
C ILE A 260 30.38 1.37 -8.10
N LEU A 261 30.27 0.22 -7.41
CA LEU A 261 31.09 -0.95 -7.66
C LEU A 261 30.60 -1.74 -8.87
N ASP A 262 31.47 -1.96 -9.83
CA ASP A 262 31.23 -2.94 -10.89
C ASP A 262 31.69 -4.32 -10.41
N ARG A 263 30.73 -5.16 -10.12
CA ARG A 263 31.00 -6.52 -9.63
C ARG A 263 31.67 -7.43 -10.66
N SER A 264 31.68 -7.03 -11.94
CA SER A 264 32.39 -7.75 -13.01
C SER A 264 33.86 -7.38 -13.10
N ASP A 265 34.29 -6.30 -12.42
CA ASP A 265 35.71 -5.91 -12.37
C ASP A 265 36.50 -6.89 -11.48
N ASN A 266 37.60 -7.42 -12.01
CA ASN A 266 38.52 -8.31 -11.29
C ASN A 266 39.05 -7.69 -9.98
N ASN A 267 39.10 -6.35 -9.90
CA ASN A 267 39.53 -5.61 -8.72
C ASN A 267 38.40 -5.26 -7.76
N ALA A 268 37.15 -5.67 -8.04
CA ALA A 268 36.00 -5.33 -7.19
C ALA A 268 36.20 -5.68 -5.69
N PRO A 269 36.76 -6.84 -5.30
CA PRO A 269 37.07 -7.11 -3.89
C PRO A 269 38.05 -6.13 -3.26
N ASN A 270 39.10 -5.74 -4.01
CA ASN A 270 40.09 -4.77 -3.56
C ASN A 270 39.49 -3.38 -3.39
N GLN A 271 38.68 -2.94 -4.37
CA GLN A 271 37.98 -1.66 -4.35
C GLN A 271 37.04 -1.59 -3.14
N ALA A 272 36.21 -2.61 -2.91
CA ALA A 272 35.31 -2.68 -1.76
C ALA A 272 36.07 -2.69 -0.42
N SER A 273 37.21 -3.41 -0.35
CA SER A 273 38.04 -3.47 0.86
C SER A 273 38.64 -2.09 1.21
N ARG A 274 39.25 -1.41 0.23
CA ARG A 274 39.86 -0.10 0.46
C ARG A 274 38.86 0.99 0.76
N PHE A 275 37.72 0.99 0.05
CA PHE A 275 36.60 1.85 0.37
C PHE A 275 36.15 1.66 1.84
N THR A 276 35.90 0.43 2.25
CA THR A 276 35.46 0.11 3.62
C THR A 276 36.46 0.57 4.67
N PHE A 277 37.77 0.35 4.41
CA PHE A 277 38.83 0.75 5.31
C PHE A 277 38.86 2.29 5.49
N HIS A 278 38.88 3.05 4.39
CA HIS A 278 38.95 4.51 4.46
C HIS A 278 37.66 5.14 5.06
N VAL A 279 36.50 4.65 4.70
CA VAL A 279 35.24 5.11 5.33
C VAL A 279 35.26 4.91 6.84
N ARG A 280 35.70 3.73 7.31
CA ARG A 280 35.82 3.47 8.73
C ARG A 280 36.84 4.41 9.40
N THR A 281 37.98 4.62 8.78
CA THR A 281 39.02 5.53 9.32
C THR A 281 38.52 6.97 9.42
N LEU A 282 37.84 7.49 8.40
CA LEU A 282 37.29 8.85 8.40
C LEU A 282 36.18 9.01 9.45
N LYS A 283 35.30 8.02 9.61
CA LYS A 283 34.29 8.02 10.69
C LYS A 283 34.95 7.99 12.09
N GLU A 284 36.03 7.26 12.24
CA GLU A 284 36.81 7.22 13.48
C GLU A 284 37.47 8.58 13.79
N GLU A 285 38.05 9.24 12.77
CA GLU A 285 38.61 10.59 12.87
C GLU A 285 37.55 11.61 13.33
N THR A 286 36.36 11.55 12.72
CA THR A 286 35.22 12.40 13.11
C THR A 286 34.79 12.17 14.57
N LEU A 287 34.66 10.92 15.00
CA LEU A 287 34.28 10.59 16.38
C LEU A 287 35.30 11.05 17.41
N LYS A 288 36.60 10.96 17.08
CA LYS A 288 37.70 11.47 17.92
C LYS A 288 37.63 12.99 18.03
N ALA A 289 37.43 13.68 16.90
CA ALA A 289 37.33 15.15 16.88
C ALA A 289 36.11 15.66 17.68
N LEU A 290 35.01 14.91 17.69
CA LEU A 290 33.80 15.21 18.43
C LEU A 290 33.76 14.66 19.87
N GLU A 291 34.84 14.03 20.33
CA GLU A 291 34.97 13.42 21.66
C GLU A 291 33.84 12.41 22.00
N LYS A 292 33.38 11.66 21.00
CA LYS A 292 32.30 10.67 21.15
C LYS A 292 32.83 9.29 21.56
N SER A 293 33.53 9.21 22.68
CA SER A 293 34.22 8.00 23.16
C SER A 293 33.34 6.75 23.27
N LYS A 294 32.08 6.90 23.73
CA LYS A 294 31.11 5.81 23.82
C LYS A 294 30.78 5.22 22.47
N VAL A 295 30.54 6.04 21.44
CA VAL A 295 30.24 5.59 20.08
C VAL A 295 31.49 5.04 19.43
N LEU A 296 32.64 5.67 19.65
CA LEU A 296 33.95 5.25 19.14
C LEU A 296 34.32 3.80 19.53
N SER A 297 33.87 3.34 20.71
CA SER A 297 34.18 1.97 21.17
C SER A 297 33.36 0.87 20.47
N THR A 298 32.25 1.21 19.79
CA THR A 298 31.30 0.22 19.28
C THR A 298 30.85 0.46 17.84
N PHE A 299 31.26 1.58 17.20
CA PHE A 299 30.81 1.90 15.85
C PHE A 299 31.29 0.88 14.81
N THR A 300 30.52 0.77 13.73
CA THR A 300 30.83 -0.04 12.56
C THR A 300 30.92 0.86 11.31
N VAL A 301 31.34 0.29 10.19
CA VAL A 301 31.34 1.01 8.91
C VAL A 301 29.93 1.53 8.55
N ASP A 302 28.88 0.82 8.97
CA ASP A 302 27.48 1.15 8.67
C ASP A 302 26.85 2.12 9.67
N SER A 303 27.56 2.47 10.76
CA SER A 303 27.09 3.49 11.70
C SER A 303 26.93 4.84 10.97
N PRO A 304 25.75 5.52 11.09
CA PRO A 304 25.48 6.77 10.39
C PRO A 304 26.22 7.94 11.03
N ILE A 305 27.49 8.09 10.66
CA ILE A 305 28.42 9.10 11.16
C ILE A 305 28.88 9.92 9.98
N PRO A 306 28.77 11.27 10.04
CA PRO A 306 29.29 12.15 9.00
C PRO A 306 30.79 11.95 8.78
N PHE A 307 31.20 11.98 7.52
CA PHE A 307 32.61 12.02 7.10
C PHE A 307 32.74 12.81 5.81
N ASP A 308 33.94 13.30 5.51
CA ASP A 308 34.16 14.07 4.30
C ASP A 308 34.46 13.16 3.10
N ILE A 309 33.67 13.28 2.03
CA ILE A 309 33.78 12.47 0.82
C ILE A 309 35.00 12.88 -0.02
N THR A 310 35.44 14.14 0.06
CA THR A 310 36.63 14.62 -0.63
C THR A 310 37.87 13.95 -0.06
N SER A 311 37.98 13.91 1.27
CA SER A 311 39.04 13.17 1.96
C SER A 311 39.05 11.68 1.63
N LEU A 312 37.87 11.07 1.40
CA LEU A 312 37.76 9.67 0.97
C LEU A 312 38.39 9.48 -0.42
N ILE A 313 38.06 10.36 -1.37
CA ILE A 313 38.61 10.32 -2.74
C ILE A 313 40.13 10.49 -2.71
N ASP A 314 40.64 11.46 -1.94
CA ASP A 314 42.07 11.74 -1.85
C ASP A 314 42.83 10.53 -1.27
N LYS A 315 42.32 9.90 -0.20
CA LYS A 315 42.91 8.68 0.37
C LYS A 315 42.88 7.50 -0.62
N LEU A 316 41.82 7.34 -1.41
CA LEU A 316 41.76 6.33 -2.46
C LEU A 316 42.72 6.60 -3.62
N LYS A 317 42.89 7.87 -4.03
CA LYS A 317 43.87 8.27 -5.04
C LYS A 317 45.31 8.07 -4.56
N GLU A 318 45.59 8.39 -3.29
CA GLU A 318 46.89 8.12 -2.69
C GLU A 318 47.23 6.63 -2.77
N ASP A 319 46.32 5.75 -2.39
CA ASP A 319 46.51 4.30 -2.51
C ASP A 319 46.72 3.83 -3.94
N ASP A 320 45.94 4.38 -4.91
CA ASP A 320 46.00 3.99 -6.32
C ASP A 320 47.31 4.42 -7.02
N THR A 321 48.00 5.42 -6.47
CA THR A 321 49.25 5.98 -7.02
C THR A 321 50.48 5.62 -6.20
N LYS A 322 50.31 5.16 -4.93
CA LYS A 322 51.43 4.88 -4.01
C LYS A 322 52.26 3.72 -4.48
N LYS A 323 53.55 3.99 -4.65
CA LYS A 323 54.54 2.99 -5.00
C LYS A 323 55.05 2.27 -3.76
N GLY A 324 55.40 1.02 -3.92
CA GLY A 324 56.08 0.22 -2.89
C GLY A 324 57.60 0.42 -2.91
N VAL A 325 58.25 0.05 -1.82
CA VAL A 325 59.72 0.03 -1.74
C VAL A 325 60.17 -1.44 -1.75
N GLY A 326 60.90 -1.82 -2.78
CA GLY A 326 61.47 -3.16 -2.91
C GLY A 326 62.67 -3.39 -2.00
N ALA A 327 63.13 -4.64 -1.87
CA ALA A 327 64.24 -5.06 -0.99
C ALA A 327 65.55 -4.31 -1.22
N ASN A 328 65.75 -3.73 -2.38
CA ASN A 328 66.96 -2.96 -2.74
C ASN A 328 66.75 -1.43 -2.70
N GLY A 329 65.68 -0.94 -2.04
CA GLY A 329 65.36 0.50 -2.00
C GLY A 329 64.82 1.07 -3.32
N ARG A 330 64.60 0.24 -4.34
CA ARG A 330 64.02 0.68 -5.62
C ARG A 330 62.51 0.74 -5.53
N GLU A 331 61.90 1.72 -6.20
CA GLU A 331 60.46 1.77 -6.36
C GLU A 331 59.96 0.49 -7.07
N VAL A 332 58.97 -0.14 -6.49
CA VAL A 332 58.25 -1.27 -7.06
C VAL A 332 56.77 -0.94 -7.12
N LYS A 333 56.01 -1.71 -7.88
CA LYS A 333 54.59 -1.54 -7.99
C LYS A 333 53.95 -1.61 -6.59
N GLY A 334 53.13 -0.61 -6.25
CA GLY A 334 52.40 -0.57 -4.99
C GLY A 334 51.31 -1.64 -4.91
N GLU A 335 50.92 -1.97 -3.70
CA GLU A 335 49.92 -3.01 -3.44
C GLU A 335 48.57 -2.71 -4.15
N TRP A 336 48.18 -1.44 -4.16
CA TRP A 336 46.89 -0.97 -4.71
C TRP A 336 47.06 -0.19 -6.03
N GLU A 337 48.26 0.04 -6.51
CA GLU A 337 48.57 0.86 -7.69
C GLU A 337 47.81 0.37 -8.93
N GLY A 338 46.95 1.27 -9.49
CA GLY A 338 46.14 1.04 -10.68
C GLY A 338 44.94 0.11 -10.48
N LYS A 339 44.63 -0.32 -9.22
CA LYS A 339 43.50 -1.18 -8.95
C LYS A 339 42.21 -0.43 -8.61
N LEU A 340 42.30 0.83 -8.23
CA LEU A 340 41.21 1.67 -7.76
C LEU A 340 40.73 2.69 -8.78
N THR A 341 41.50 2.92 -9.85
CA THR A 341 41.30 4.00 -10.85
C THR A 341 39.86 4.02 -11.38
N ARG A 342 39.31 2.87 -11.80
CA ARG A 342 37.96 2.78 -12.34
C ARG A 342 36.88 3.07 -11.28
N PHE A 343 37.11 2.61 -10.06
CA PHE A 343 36.18 2.84 -8.93
C PHE A 343 36.15 4.33 -8.58
N ILE A 344 37.30 4.97 -8.47
CA ILE A 344 37.42 6.42 -8.21
C ILE A 344 36.69 7.21 -9.28
N SER A 345 36.97 6.93 -10.57
CA SER A 345 36.31 7.62 -11.67
C SER A 345 34.79 7.52 -11.64
N ARG A 346 34.24 6.34 -11.28
CA ARG A 346 32.80 6.16 -11.13
C ARG A 346 32.22 6.94 -9.93
N LEU A 347 32.95 6.95 -8.80
CA LEU A 347 32.56 7.72 -7.63
C LEU A 347 32.54 9.22 -7.95
N GLU A 348 33.58 9.75 -8.58
CA GLU A 348 33.63 11.15 -9.00
C GLU A 348 32.53 11.52 -9.98
N THR A 349 32.23 10.64 -10.95
CA THR A 349 31.13 10.85 -11.90
C THR A 349 29.77 10.95 -11.18
N LYS A 350 29.52 10.10 -10.18
CA LYS A 350 28.29 10.15 -9.39
C LYS A 350 28.22 11.42 -8.52
N ILE A 351 29.32 11.85 -7.95
CA ILE A 351 29.38 13.08 -7.15
C ILE A 351 29.14 14.33 -8.00
N MET A 352 29.62 14.36 -9.26
CA MET A 352 29.43 15.49 -10.16
C MET A 352 28.00 15.58 -10.72
N ASP A 353 27.27 14.47 -10.76
CA ASP A 353 25.92 14.46 -11.28
C ASP A 353 24.94 15.08 -10.26
N LYS A 354 24.44 16.27 -10.59
CA LYS A 354 23.52 17.02 -9.73
C LYS A 354 22.20 16.29 -9.43
N ARG A 355 21.81 15.28 -10.22
CA ARG A 355 20.65 14.45 -9.93
C ARG A 355 20.81 13.67 -8.62
N TYR A 356 22.06 13.39 -8.22
CA TYR A 356 22.42 12.81 -6.92
C TYR A 356 22.86 13.86 -5.91
N GLY A 357 22.60 15.16 -6.18
CA GLY A 357 23.08 16.26 -5.36
C GLY A 357 22.56 16.21 -3.92
N PHE A 358 21.29 15.84 -3.70
CA PHE A 358 20.72 15.65 -2.37
C PHE A 358 21.49 14.60 -1.53
N LEU A 359 22.27 13.74 -2.18
CA LEU A 359 23.06 12.67 -1.59
C LEU A 359 24.53 13.08 -1.44
N PHE A 360 25.17 13.53 -2.54
CA PHE A 360 26.61 13.78 -2.62
C PHE A 360 27.02 15.25 -2.48
N GLN A 361 26.10 16.17 -2.72
CA GLN A 361 26.32 17.61 -2.59
C GLN A 361 25.27 18.23 -1.64
N PRO A 362 25.01 17.61 -0.47
CA PRO A 362 23.98 18.09 0.41
C PRO A 362 24.41 19.41 1.08
N ASN A 363 23.44 20.18 1.56
CA ASN A 363 23.66 21.39 2.31
C ASN A 363 24.65 21.17 3.47
N SER A 364 25.51 22.15 3.76
CA SER A 364 26.52 22.09 4.83
C SER A 364 25.97 21.74 6.22
N LYS A 365 24.72 22.10 6.53
CA LYS A 365 24.03 21.73 7.77
C LYS A 365 23.92 20.22 7.97
N THR A 366 23.93 19.45 6.88
CA THR A 366 23.83 17.96 6.93
C THR A 366 25.11 17.31 7.48
N SER A 367 26.21 18.02 7.52
CA SER A 367 27.48 17.56 8.12
C SER A 367 27.49 17.61 9.64
N ASP A 368 26.49 18.26 10.26
CA ASP A 368 26.38 18.26 11.73
C ASP A 368 26.01 16.85 12.23
N TYR A 369 26.71 16.39 13.24
CA TYR A 369 26.45 15.10 13.89
C TYR A 369 25.00 14.96 14.41
N LYS A 370 24.35 16.04 14.80
CA LYS A 370 22.97 16.05 15.29
C LYS A 370 21.93 16.06 14.18
N TRP A 371 22.32 16.32 12.95
CA TRP A 371 21.39 16.52 11.84
C TRP A 371 20.47 15.31 11.62
N LEU A 372 21.01 14.07 11.67
CA LEU A 372 20.18 12.87 11.55
C LEU A 372 19.08 12.78 12.61
N SER A 373 19.41 13.14 13.86
CA SER A 373 18.40 13.16 14.94
C SER A 373 17.30 14.18 14.63
N THR A 374 17.66 15.35 14.12
CA THR A 374 16.70 16.40 13.74
C THR A 374 15.80 15.92 12.59
N LEU A 375 16.36 15.31 11.56
CA LEU A 375 15.59 14.75 10.45
C LEU A 375 14.60 13.68 10.96
N LEU A 376 15.06 12.73 11.77
CA LEU A 376 14.20 11.65 12.26
C LEU A 376 13.14 12.14 13.25
N CYS A 377 13.45 13.13 14.10
CA CYS A 377 12.45 13.79 14.93
C CYS A 377 11.37 14.48 14.07
N ARG A 378 11.75 15.08 12.94
CA ARG A 378 10.82 15.70 12.01
C ARG A 378 9.92 14.66 11.33
N LEU A 379 10.45 13.51 10.95
CA LEU A 379 9.69 12.46 10.25
C LEU A 379 8.81 11.62 11.18
N ILE A 380 9.29 11.26 12.38
CA ILE A 380 8.61 10.32 13.28
C ILE A 380 8.10 11.03 14.53
N GLY A 381 8.80 12.10 14.97
CA GLY A 381 8.51 12.79 16.21
C GLY A 381 7.20 13.55 16.22
N ALA A 382 6.75 13.89 17.40
CA ALA A 382 5.68 14.84 17.63
C ALA A 382 6.30 16.23 17.83
N ASP A 383 6.09 17.11 16.87
CA ASP A 383 6.28 18.53 17.04
C ASP A 383 4.89 19.11 17.29
N ASN A 384 4.70 19.81 18.40
CA ASN A 384 3.38 20.28 18.86
C ASN A 384 2.64 21.14 17.83
N ASP A 385 3.37 21.76 16.91
CA ASP A 385 2.82 22.62 15.87
C ASP A 385 2.55 21.89 14.54
N LYS A 386 2.82 20.57 14.45
CA LYS A 386 2.67 19.79 13.23
C LYS A 386 1.57 18.75 13.33
N LYS A 387 0.98 18.41 12.17
CA LYS A 387 -0.18 17.49 12.09
C LYS A 387 0.16 16.02 12.36
N GLY A 388 1.43 15.63 12.40
CA GLY A 388 1.84 14.25 12.56
C GLY A 388 1.75 13.42 11.28
N ILE A 389 1.09 13.91 10.23
CA ILE A 389 1.03 13.30 8.90
C ILE A 389 1.99 14.05 7.97
N LYS A 390 2.89 13.34 7.30
CA LYS A 390 3.94 13.92 6.46
C LYS A 390 3.80 13.37 5.05
N ILE A 391 3.75 14.25 4.07
CA ILE A 391 3.76 13.91 2.65
C ILE A 391 5.14 14.26 2.11
N ILE A 392 5.85 13.26 1.63
CA ILE A 392 7.18 13.42 1.01
C ILE A 392 7.00 13.29 -0.50
N ASP A 393 7.20 14.38 -1.19
CA ASP A 393 7.08 14.47 -2.65
C ASP A 393 8.36 13.99 -3.33
N PHE A 394 8.20 13.00 -4.21
CA PHE A 394 9.25 12.39 -5.02
C PHE A 394 9.12 12.74 -6.51
N SER A 395 8.21 13.63 -6.88
CA SER A 395 7.86 13.88 -8.29
C SER A 395 9.02 14.37 -9.17
N GLU A 396 10.06 14.94 -8.57
CA GLU A 396 11.28 15.37 -9.26
C GLU A 396 12.46 14.39 -9.07
N VAL A 397 12.26 13.28 -8.36
CA VAL A 397 13.31 12.26 -8.18
C VAL A 397 13.35 11.36 -9.42
N PRO A 398 14.51 11.26 -10.11
CA PRO A 398 14.64 10.38 -11.26
C PRO A 398 14.39 8.91 -10.90
N SER A 399 13.82 8.16 -11.83
CA SER A 399 13.41 6.76 -11.61
C SER A 399 14.56 5.81 -11.23
N ASP A 400 15.78 6.09 -11.72
CA ASP A 400 17.00 5.33 -11.40
C ASP A 400 17.51 5.59 -9.97
N VAL A 401 17.13 6.73 -9.37
CA VAL A 401 17.52 7.14 -8.00
C VAL A 401 16.43 6.75 -6.98
N LEU A 402 15.18 6.65 -7.43
CA LEU A 402 14.02 6.42 -6.58
C LEU A 402 14.17 5.23 -5.60
N PRO A 403 14.62 4.02 -6.02
CA PRO A 403 14.81 2.90 -5.11
C PRO A 403 15.83 3.20 -4.00
N ILE A 404 16.88 3.96 -4.30
CA ILE A 404 17.90 4.32 -3.32
C ILE A 404 17.27 5.19 -2.22
N VAL A 405 16.60 6.26 -2.62
CA VAL A 405 15.99 7.23 -1.71
C VAL A 405 14.96 6.56 -0.81
N THR A 406 14.03 5.83 -1.40
CA THR A 406 12.99 5.12 -0.65
C THR A 406 13.58 4.03 0.25
N GLY A 407 14.62 3.34 -0.21
CA GLY A 407 15.36 2.33 0.55
C GLY A 407 16.07 2.92 1.78
N ILE A 408 16.75 4.07 1.64
CA ILE A 408 17.39 4.76 2.77
C ILE A 408 16.36 5.21 3.79
N ILE A 409 15.29 5.90 3.34
CA ILE A 409 14.23 6.39 4.23
C ILE A 409 13.61 5.22 4.99
N SER A 410 13.20 4.16 4.31
CA SER A 410 12.56 3.00 4.95
C SER A 410 13.49 2.33 5.98
N ARG A 411 14.78 2.18 5.65
CA ARG A 411 15.78 1.62 6.58
C ARG A 411 15.98 2.50 7.81
N LEU A 412 16.17 3.80 7.63
CA LEU A 412 16.36 4.73 8.76
C LEU A 412 15.16 4.75 9.70
N LEU A 413 13.94 4.77 9.14
CA LEU A 413 12.71 4.72 9.91
C LEU A 413 12.59 3.41 10.71
N PHE A 414 12.97 2.29 10.11
CA PHE A 414 12.92 0.99 10.77
C PHE A 414 14.01 0.85 11.85
N ASP A 415 15.24 1.27 11.53
CA ASP A 415 16.36 1.20 12.47
C ASP A 415 16.09 2.02 13.74
N VAL A 416 15.51 3.22 13.64
CA VAL A 416 15.12 4.01 14.80
C VAL A 416 14.14 3.26 15.70
N GLN A 417 13.15 2.60 15.12
CA GLN A 417 12.17 1.82 15.89
C GLN A 417 12.81 0.62 16.60
N ILE A 418 13.80 -0.04 15.98
CA ILE A 418 14.55 -1.12 16.62
C ILE A 418 15.34 -0.61 17.83
N TRP A 419 16.01 0.54 17.69
CA TRP A 419 16.86 1.10 18.74
C TRP A 419 16.10 1.88 19.80
N MET A 420 14.82 2.18 19.59
CA MET A 420 13.97 2.84 20.57
C MET A 420 13.53 1.83 21.64
N LYS A 421 13.46 2.26 22.91
CA LYS A 421 12.93 1.44 24.00
C LYS A 421 11.44 1.15 23.77
N ASP A 422 11.00 -0.06 24.09
CA ASP A 422 9.64 -0.56 23.81
C ASP A 422 8.55 0.39 24.32
N GLU A 423 8.67 0.86 25.54
CA GLU A 423 7.71 1.78 26.17
C GLU A 423 7.68 3.19 25.58
N LYS A 424 8.66 3.54 24.73
CA LYS A 424 8.77 4.87 24.08
C LYS A 424 8.53 4.80 22.58
N ARG A 425 8.25 3.63 22.02
CA ARG A 425 7.95 3.50 20.60
C ARG A 425 6.66 4.20 20.25
N ILE A 426 6.71 4.98 19.20
CA ILE A 426 5.55 5.67 18.62
C ILE A 426 5.16 4.92 17.35
N PRO A 427 3.97 4.30 17.30
CA PRO A 427 3.53 3.64 16.08
C PRO A 427 3.38 4.62 14.92
N PHE A 428 3.76 4.20 13.71
CA PHE A 428 3.51 4.95 12.50
C PHE A 428 3.29 4.05 11.28
N ALA A 429 2.61 4.62 10.28
CA ALA A 429 2.35 3.95 9.02
C ALA A 429 3.10 4.64 7.87
N VAL A 430 3.65 3.85 6.95
CA VAL A 430 4.22 4.34 5.70
C VAL A 430 3.28 3.96 4.56
N LEU A 431 2.72 4.96 3.90
CA LEU A 431 1.89 4.82 2.71
C LEU A 431 2.81 4.86 1.49
N CYS A 432 2.91 3.73 0.81
CA CYS A 432 3.78 3.52 -0.33
C CYS A 432 2.98 3.71 -1.63
N ASP A 433 2.90 4.95 -2.11
CA ASP A 433 2.19 5.24 -3.35
C ASP A 433 2.99 4.78 -4.57
N GLU A 434 2.28 4.33 -5.61
CA GLU A 434 2.82 3.71 -6.82
C GLU A 434 3.95 2.70 -6.52
N ALA A 435 3.70 1.84 -5.54
CA ALA A 435 4.69 0.91 -4.96
C ALA A 435 5.42 0.05 -6.01
N HIS A 436 4.80 -0.24 -7.15
CA HIS A 436 5.43 -1.00 -8.24
C HIS A 436 6.69 -0.33 -8.82
N LEU A 437 6.88 0.98 -8.62
CA LEU A 437 8.06 1.70 -9.12
C LEU A 437 9.34 1.39 -8.32
N TYR A 438 9.22 1.05 -7.04
CA TYR A 438 10.36 0.85 -6.14
C TYR A 438 10.29 -0.40 -5.25
N LEU A 439 9.18 -1.13 -5.30
CA LEU A 439 8.99 -2.43 -4.66
C LEU A 439 8.72 -3.53 -5.72
N PRO A 440 9.56 -3.68 -6.75
CA PRO A 440 9.32 -4.63 -7.84
C PRO A 440 9.37 -6.07 -7.35
N THR A 441 8.99 -7.01 -8.20
CA THR A 441 9.21 -8.43 -7.93
C THR A 441 10.71 -8.74 -7.84
N GLN A 442 11.11 -9.75 -7.07
CA GLN A 442 12.54 -10.10 -6.93
C GLN A 442 13.19 -10.54 -8.24
N GLU A 443 12.40 -11.06 -9.17
CA GLU A 443 12.84 -11.53 -10.48
C GLU A 443 13.21 -10.36 -11.39
N ASP A 444 12.45 -9.29 -11.33
CA ASP A 444 12.60 -8.10 -12.17
C ASP A 444 13.56 -7.05 -11.59
N ALA A 445 13.90 -7.18 -10.30
CA ALA A 445 14.71 -6.21 -9.59
C ALA A 445 16.22 -6.29 -9.96
N ASP A 446 16.82 -5.14 -10.24
CA ASP A 446 18.27 -4.99 -10.33
C ASP A 446 18.96 -5.03 -8.95
N SER A 447 20.29 -4.86 -8.89
CA SER A 447 21.05 -4.95 -7.64
C SER A 447 20.68 -3.84 -6.63
N ILE A 448 20.40 -2.64 -7.12
CA ILE A 448 20.02 -1.48 -6.31
C ILE A 448 18.60 -1.66 -5.77
N GLN A 449 17.69 -2.03 -6.66
CA GLN A 449 16.30 -2.32 -6.29
C GLN A 449 16.19 -3.46 -5.27
N LYS A 450 16.98 -4.53 -5.43
CA LYS A 450 17.03 -5.64 -4.45
C LYS A 450 17.46 -5.19 -3.06
N GLN A 451 18.40 -4.26 -2.96
CA GLN A 451 18.84 -3.72 -1.69
C GLN A 451 17.71 -2.92 -1.01
N ALA A 452 17.08 -2.01 -1.75
CA ALA A 452 15.95 -1.22 -1.27
C ALA A 452 14.76 -2.11 -0.89
N LEU A 453 14.40 -3.05 -1.77
CA LEU A 453 13.33 -4.02 -1.55
C LEU A 453 13.53 -4.82 -0.25
N GLY A 454 14.77 -5.26 0.03
CA GLY A 454 15.11 -5.97 1.26
C GLY A 454 14.73 -5.21 2.53
N ASN A 455 14.89 -3.89 2.54
CA ASN A 455 14.49 -3.04 3.66
C ASN A 455 12.97 -3.06 3.87
N PHE A 456 12.18 -2.91 2.80
CA PHE A 456 10.72 -2.97 2.87
C PHE A 456 10.19 -4.36 3.21
N GLU A 457 10.79 -5.42 2.67
CA GLU A 457 10.41 -6.80 3.01
C GLU A 457 10.68 -7.09 4.50
N ARG A 458 11.74 -6.53 5.06
CA ARG A 458 12.02 -6.63 6.49
C ARG A 458 10.95 -5.92 7.32
N ILE A 459 10.54 -4.71 6.91
CA ILE A 459 9.44 -4.00 7.55
C ILE A 459 8.14 -4.80 7.45
N ALA A 460 7.82 -5.37 6.29
CA ALA A 460 6.63 -6.19 6.11
C ALA A 460 6.60 -7.42 7.03
N LYS A 461 7.75 -8.07 7.25
CA LYS A 461 7.88 -9.27 8.10
C LYS A 461 7.92 -8.96 9.59
N GLU A 462 8.60 -7.88 9.98
CA GLU A 462 8.95 -7.61 11.39
C GLU A 462 8.34 -6.30 11.92
N GLY A 463 7.91 -5.38 11.04
CA GLY A 463 7.51 -4.01 11.40
C GLY A 463 6.42 -3.94 12.46
N ARG A 464 5.46 -4.87 12.39
CA ARG A 464 4.37 -4.95 13.38
C ARG A 464 4.89 -5.00 14.83
N LYS A 465 5.97 -5.76 15.08
CA LYS A 465 6.58 -5.88 16.40
C LYS A 465 7.16 -4.56 16.89
N TYR A 466 7.58 -3.70 15.97
CA TYR A 466 8.21 -2.42 16.26
C TYR A 466 7.26 -1.23 16.06
N GLY A 467 5.95 -1.46 15.90
CA GLY A 467 4.97 -0.40 15.71
C GLY A 467 5.03 0.26 14.33
N MET A 468 5.52 -0.44 13.31
CA MET A 468 5.62 0.09 11.95
C MET A 468 4.72 -0.68 11.00
N SER A 469 3.94 0.05 10.19
CA SER A 469 3.02 -0.51 9.21
C SER A 469 3.32 -0.02 7.80
N LEU A 470 3.00 -0.87 6.80
CA LEU A 470 2.99 -0.50 5.39
C LEU A 470 1.56 -0.48 4.86
N VAL A 471 1.23 0.54 4.09
CA VAL A 471 0.05 0.57 3.23
C VAL A 471 0.54 0.66 1.79
N VAL A 472 0.39 -0.42 1.05
CA VAL A 472 0.90 -0.56 -0.32
C VAL A 472 -0.16 -0.10 -1.30
N ILE A 473 0.12 0.96 -2.05
CA ILE A 473 -0.80 1.51 -3.05
C ILE A 473 -0.21 1.24 -4.44
N SER A 474 -0.95 0.56 -5.32
CA SER A 474 -0.45 0.25 -6.66
C SER A 474 -1.57 0.09 -7.69
N GLN A 475 -1.29 0.52 -8.90
CA GLN A 475 -2.12 0.24 -10.08
C GLN A 475 -1.73 -1.08 -10.77
N ARG A 476 -0.58 -1.67 -10.43
CA ARG A 476 -0.04 -2.90 -11.00
C ARG A 476 0.35 -3.89 -9.91
N PRO A 477 -0.61 -4.55 -9.27
CA PRO A 477 -0.31 -5.53 -8.21
C PRO A 477 0.62 -6.64 -8.65
N SER A 478 0.58 -7.05 -9.92
CA SER A 478 1.45 -8.09 -10.47
C SER A 478 2.93 -7.73 -10.47
N ASP A 479 3.25 -6.43 -10.50
CA ASP A 479 4.61 -5.92 -10.56
C ASP A 479 5.18 -5.60 -9.16
N VAL A 480 4.38 -5.77 -8.09
CA VAL A 480 4.80 -5.55 -6.70
C VAL A 480 5.28 -6.84 -6.06
N SER A 481 6.27 -6.74 -5.17
CA SER A 481 6.80 -7.86 -4.39
C SER A 481 5.70 -8.71 -3.76
N LYS A 482 5.67 -9.99 -4.14
CA LYS A 482 4.75 -10.98 -3.57
C LYS A 482 4.97 -11.17 -2.08
N THR A 483 6.21 -11.05 -1.62
CA THR A 483 6.56 -11.12 -0.19
C THR A 483 5.86 -10.04 0.60
N ILE A 484 5.89 -8.79 0.12
CA ILE A 484 5.23 -7.66 0.79
C ILE A 484 3.71 -7.81 0.75
N LEU A 485 3.14 -8.09 -0.43
CA LEU A 485 1.69 -8.23 -0.57
C LEU A 485 1.13 -9.38 0.27
N SER A 486 1.87 -10.48 0.45
CA SER A 486 1.45 -11.61 1.28
C SER A 486 1.42 -11.29 2.79
N GLN A 487 2.09 -10.23 3.22
CA GLN A 487 2.04 -9.75 4.60
C GLN A 487 0.90 -8.75 4.84
N CYS A 488 0.24 -8.28 3.77
CA CYS A 488 -0.94 -7.43 3.89
C CYS A 488 -2.16 -8.30 4.23
N ASN A 489 -2.79 -8.02 5.37
CA ASN A 489 -3.99 -8.73 5.79
C ASN A 489 -5.28 -7.97 5.45
N ASN A 490 -5.14 -6.72 4.97
CA ASN A 490 -6.26 -5.86 4.62
C ASN A 490 -6.13 -5.40 3.17
N PHE A 491 -7.20 -5.50 2.41
CA PHE A 491 -7.25 -5.14 1.00
C PHE A 491 -8.44 -4.23 0.72
N LEU A 492 -8.17 -3.10 0.08
CA LEU A 492 -9.14 -2.27 -0.60
C LEU A 492 -8.89 -2.43 -2.10
N ALA A 493 -9.61 -3.35 -2.73
CA ALA A 493 -9.46 -3.65 -4.15
C ALA A 493 -10.49 -2.85 -4.95
N LEU A 494 -10.02 -1.82 -5.66
CA LEU A 494 -10.80 -1.04 -6.60
C LEU A 494 -10.85 -1.77 -7.96
N ARG A 495 -11.49 -1.15 -8.95
CA ARG A 495 -11.63 -1.75 -10.29
C ARG A 495 -10.28 -2.21 -10.85
N LEU A 496 -10.22 -3.49 -11.23
CA LEU A 496 -9.10 -4.14 -11.91
C LEU A 496 -9.64 -4.96 -13.09
N SER A 497 -9.15 -4.67 -14.28
CA SER A 497 -9.57 -5.35 -15.52
C SER A 497 -8.57 -6.39 -16.00
N ASN A 498 -7.28 -6.25 -15.64
CA ASN A 498 -6.21 -7.15 -16.08
C ASN A 498 -6.25 -8.46 -15.28
N ASP A 499 -6.23 -9.60 -15.97
CA ASP A 499 -6.29 -10.93 -15.34
C ASP A 499 -5.06 -11.27 -14.49
N ARG A 500 -3.87 -10.77 -14.84
CA ARG A 500 -2.66 -10.93 -14.03
C ARG A 500 -2.85 -10.28 -12.65
N ASP A 501 -3.33 -9.04 -12.65
CA ASP A 501 -3.52 -8.27 -11.41
C ASP A 501 -4.62 -8.86 -10.54
N LYS A 502 -5.73 -9.32 -11.15
CA LYS A 502 -6.81 -10.03 -10.43
C LYS A 502 -6.30 -11.32 -9.81
N SER A 503 -5.45 -12.08 -10.54
CA SER A 503 -4.93 -13.35 -10.04
C SER A 503 -4.04 -13.18 -8.80
N VAL A 504 -3.31 -12.07 -8.70
CA VAL A 504 -2.52 -11.76 -7.48
C VAL A 504 -3.44 -11.65 -6.27
N ILE A 505 -4.51 -10.85 -6.36
CA ILE A 505 -5.46 -10.67 -5.25
C ILE A 505 -6.17 -11.99 -4.94
N ARG A 506 -6.60 -12.73 -5.98
CA ARG A 506 -7.26 -14.03 -5.82
C ARG A 506 -6.40 -15.03 -5.05
N ASN A 507 -5.08 -15.02 -5.26
CA ASN A 507 -4.16 -15.94 -4.60
C ASN A 507 -3.81 -15.53 -3.16
N LEU A 508 -4.05 -14.28 -2.79
CA LEU A 508 -3.81 -13.74 -1.45
C LEU A 508 -5.01 -13.91 -0.52
N LEU A 509 -6.20 -14.16 -1.05
CA LEU A 509 -7.44 -14.26 -0.30
C LEU A 509 -7.94 -15.70 -0.18
N PRO A 510 -8.69 -16.02 0.91
CA PRO A 510 -9.32 -17.31 1.08
C PRO A 510 -10.28 -17.66 -0.07
N ASP A 511 -10.40 -18.95 -0.38
CA ASP A 511 -11.25 -19.46 -1.47
C ASP A 511 -12.72 -19.02 -1.35
N ALA A 512 -13.23 -18.92 -0.14
CA ALA A 512 -14.60 -18.45 0.15
C ALA A 512 -14.90 -17.03 -0.37
N LEU A 513 -13.88 -16.22 -0.68
CA LEU A 513 -14.04 -14.84 -1.14
C LEU A 513 -13.81 -14.66 -2.65
N LYS A 514 -13.47 -15.74 -3.36
CA LYS A 514 -13.18 -15.68 -4.79
C LYS A 514 -14.35 -15.18 -5.63
N GLY A 515 -15.59 -15.53 -5.26
CA GLY A 515 -16.80 -15.07 -5.96
C GLY A 515 -16.98 -13.56 -5.92
N VAL A 516 -16.70 -12.95 -4.77
CA VAL A 516 -16.77 -11.49 -4.62
C VAL A 516 -15.74 -10.77 -5.50
N LEU A 517 -14.57 -11.39 -5.71
CA LEU A 517 -13.51 -10.82 -6.55
C LEU A 517 -13.84 -10.83 -8.05
N GLU A 518 -14.74 -11.68 -8.51
CA GLU A 518 -15.20 -11.66 -9.92
C GLU A 518 -15.89 -10.34 -10.29
N GLN A 519 -16.35 -9.56 -9.31
CA GLN A 519 -16.94 -8.25 -9.51
C GLN A 519 -15.90 -7.14 -9.75
N LEU A 520 -14.60 -7.36 -9.52
CA LEU A 520 -13.57 -6.32 -9.64
C LEU A 520 -13.57 -5.57 -10.98
N PRO A 521 -13.77 -6.22 -12.15
CA PRO A 521 -13.85 -5.50 -13.42
C PRO A 521 -15.10 -4.64 -13.59
N LEU A 522 -16.15 -4.95 -12.82
CA LEU A 522 -17.48 -4.33 -12.92
C LEU A 522 -17.68 -3.17 -11.94
N LEU A 523 -16.69 -2.90 -11.09
CA LEU A 523 -16.77 -1.80 -10.13
C LEU A 523 -16.76 -0.45 -10.84
N ASP A 524 -17.59 0.47 -10.33
CA ASP A 524 -17.57 1.87 -10.75
C ASP A 524 -16.35 2.62 -10.16
N VAL A 525 -16.11 3.82 -10.69
CA VAL A 525 -15.08 4.72 -10.15
C VAL A 525 -15.46 5.09 -8.71
N GLY A 526 -14.53 4.91 -7.79
CA GLY A 526 -14.76 5.17 -6.37
C GLY A 526 -15.48 4.03 -5.64
N GLU A 527 -15.63 2.87 -6.26
CA GLU A 527 -16.05 1.65 -5.57
C GLU A 527 -14.87 0.72 -5.31
N ALA A 528 -14.93 0.02 -4.19
CA ALA A 528 -13.92 -0.95 -3.80
C ALA A 528 -14.55 -2.18 -3.14
N ILE A 529 -13.86 -3.30 -3.24
CA ILE A 529 -14.12 -4.48 -2.40
C ILE A 529 -13.16 -4.41 -1.21
N ALA A 530 -13.74 -4.26 -0.02
CA ALA A 530 -12.99 -4.25 1.23
C ALA A 530 -12.95 -5.66 1.83
N VAL A 531 -11.75 -6.18 2.06
CA VAL A 531 -11.52 -7.52 2.59
C VAL A 531 -10.36 -7.48 3.58
N GLY A 532 -10.42 -8.30 4.61
CA GLY A 532 -9.32 -8.44 5.55
C GLY A 532 -9.79 -8.45 6.99
N ASP A 533 -8.84 -8.29 7.91
CA ASP A 533 -9.12 -8.34 9.35
C ASP A 533 -9.77 -7.07 9.89
N ALA A 534 -9.60 -5.96 9.18
CA ALA A 534 -10.14 -4.66 9.57
C ALA A 534 -11.64 -4.51 9.28
N ILE A 535 -12.22 -5.36 8.45
CA ILE A 535 -13.65 -5.36 8.14
C ILE A 535 -14.27 -6.70 8.53
N LEU A 536 -15.36 -6.68 9.29
CA LEU A 536 -16.01 -7.90 9.77
C LEU A 536 -16.69 -8.69 8.65
N LEU A 537 -17.20 -8.01 7.64
CA LEU A 537 -17.86 -8.63 6.50
C LEU A 537 -17.17 -8.15 5.20
N PRO A 538 -16.61 -9.05 4.38
CA PRO A 538 -16.15 -8.70 3.05
C PRO A 538 -17.27 -8.03 2.25
N SER A 539 -17.04 -6.81 1.76
CA SER A 539 -18.14 -6.02 1.21
C SER A 539 -17.68 -5.12 0.07
N ARG A 540 -18.59 -4.92 -0.89
CA ARG A 540 -18.47 -3.83 -1.86
C ARG A 540 -18.86 -2.53 -1.17
N ILE A 541 -17.96 -1.55 -1.22
CA ILE A 541 -18.14 -0.24 -0.60
C ILE A 541 -18.02 0.86 -1.67
N ARG A 542 -18.73 1.95 -1.43
CA ARG A 542 -18.58 3.18 -2.18
C ARG A 542 -17.76 4.15 -1.32
N LEU A 543 -16.56 4.49 -1.80
CA LEU A 543 -15.62 5.34 -1.08
C LEU A 543 -16.19 6.74 -0.88
N LYS A 544 -15.95 7.29 0.30
CA LYS A 544 -16.25 8.70 0.59
C LYS A 544 -15.35 9.60 -0.25
N GLN A 545 -15.93 10.64 -0.82
CA GLN A 545 -15.13 11.68 -1.49
C GLN A 545 -14.35 12.48 -0.44
N PRO A 546 -13.02 12.69 -0.66
CA PRO A 546 -12.24 13.55 0.21
C PRO A 546 -12.70 15.01 0.08
N GLU A 547 -12.56 15.78 1.15
CA GLU A 547 -12.86 17.21 1.15
C GLU A 547 -11.86 17.97 0.28
N LEU A 548 -10.55 17.64 0.40
CA LEU A 548 -9.50 18.16 -0.45
C LEU A 548 -9.12 17.10 -1.50
N LYS A 549 -9.44 17.40 -2.75
CA LYS A 549 -9.17 16.48 -3.86
C LYS A 549 -7.68 16.42 -4.16
N PRO A 550 -7.09 15.22 -4.28
CA PRO A 550 -5.72 15.07 -4.75
C PRO A 550 -5.58 15.62 -6.18
N ILE A 551 -4.38 16.07 -6.52
CA ILE A 551 -4.04 16.62 -7.84
C ILE A 551 -3.81 15.47 -8.84
N SER A 552 -4.79 14.60 -8.97
CA SER A 552 -4.74 13.41 -9.83
C SER A 552 -5.60 13.54 -11.09
N SER A 553 -5.95 14.80 -11.48
CA SER A 553 -6.91 15.04 -12.55
C SER A 553 -6.36 14.62 -13.91
N THR A 554 -7.00 13.65 -14.52
CA THR A 554 -6.85 13.38 -15.96
C THR A 554 -7.29 14.60 -16.75
N LYS A 555 -6.44 15.07 -17.67
CA LYS A 555 -6.78 16.17 -18.56
C LYS A 555 -7.99 15.79 -19.43
N ASN A 556 -8.94 16.66 -19.55
CA ASN A 556 -10.10 16.48 -20.45
C ASN A 556 -9.69 16.83 -21.88
N PHE A 557 -8.99 15.92 -22.56
CA PHE A 557 -8.41 16.14 -23.88
C PHE A 557 -9.38 16.81 -24.86
N TRP A 558 -10.59 16.26 -24.98
CA TRP A 558 -11.58 16.75 -25.93
C TRP A 558 -11.99 18.22 -25.69
N ILE A 559 -12.24 18.56 -24.42
CA ILE A 559 -12.62 19.93 -24.00
C ILE A 559 -11.40 20.86 -24.09
N GLU A 560 -10.23 20.41 -23.72
CA GLU A 560 -9.01 21.24 -23.76
C GLU A 560 -8.57 21.50 -25.19
N TRP A 561 -8.70 20.55 -26.11
CA TRP A 561 -8.40 20.75 -27.53
C TRP A 561 -9.34 21.76 -28.20
N GLU A 562 -10.58 21.83 -27.74
CA GLU A 562 -11.53 22.83 -28.27
C GLU A 562 -11.23 24.23 -27.70
N ASN A 563 -10.83 24.34 -26.43
CA ASN A 563 -10.77 25.61 -25.72
C ASN A 563 -9.37 26.19 -25.54
N LYS A 564 -8.30 25.36 -25.68
CA LYS A 564 -6.92 25.79 -25.46
C LYS A 564 -6.06 25.62 -26.70
N LYS A 565 -5.34 26.67 -27.07
CA LYS A 565 -4.23 26.60 -28.02
C LYS A 565 -2.94 26.33 -27.29
N ALA A 566 -1.98 25.68 -27.96
CA ALA A 566 -0.64 25.49 -27.42
C ALA A 566 0.00 26.85 -27.11
N ASP A 567 0.52 26.99 -25.91
CA ASP A 567 1.27 28.16 -25.47
C ASP A 567 2.77 27.95 -25.72
N ASN A 568 3.29 28.65 -26.71
CA ASN A 568 4.71 28.56 -27.07
C ASN A 568 5.62 29.06 -25.96
N ASN A 569 5.21 30.05 -25.17
CA ASN A 569 6.03 30.54 -24.04
C ASN A 569 6.14 29.49 -22.94
N ALA A 570 5.03 28.83 -22.61
CA ALA A 570 5.04 27.73 -21.66
C ALA A 570 5.91 26.55 -22.14
N ILE A 571 5.95 26.29 -23.46
CA ILE A 571 6.84 25.26 -24.03
C ILE A 571 8.31 25.66 -23.88
N ILE A 572 8.64 26.95 -24.16
CA ILE A 572 10.02 27.47 -24.01
C ILE A 572 10.47 27.37 -22.55
N GLU A 573 9.64 27.79 -21.61
CA GLU A 573 9.90 27.67 -20.18
C GLU A 573 10.07 26.21 -19.75
N ALA A 574 9.22 25.32 -20.25
CA ALA A 574 9.34 23.88 -19.98
C ALA A 574 10.67 23.30 -20.49
N VAL A 575 11.19 23.80 -21.64
CA VAL A 575 12.50 23.40 -22.17
C VAL A 575 13.65 23.88 -21.26
N GLU A 576 13.56 25.09 -20.71
CA GLU A 576 14.56 25.57 -19.73
C GLU A 576 14.49 24.75 -18.43
N ASN A 577 13.29 24.45 -17.93
CA ASN A 577 13.12 23.55 -16.78
C ASN A 577 13.71 22.14 -17.05
N MET A 578 13.53 21.60 -18.26
CA MET A 578 14.19 20.36 -18.69
C MET A 578 15.72 20.46 -18.66
N ARG A 579 16.28 21.58 -19.11
CA ARG A 579 17.75 21.80 -19.08
C ARG A 579 18.27 21.93 -17.66
N CYS A 580 17.52 22.59 -16.79
CA CYS A 580 17.85 22.75 -15.38
C CYS A 580 17.56 21.49 -14.55
N GLN A 581 16.83 20.51 -15.09
CA GLN A 581 16.36 19.32 -14.37
C GLN A 581 15.60 19.67 -13.08
N THR A 582 14.88 20.78 -13.09
CA THR A 582 14.04 21.26 -11.97
C THR A 582 12.90 22.10 -12.51
N LYS A 583 11.77 22.11 -11.80
CA LYS A 583 10.68 23.05 -12.06
C LYS A 583 10.97 24.32 -11.29
N VAL A 584 11.27 25.41 -11.99
CA VAL A 584 11.37 26.72 -11.34
C VAL A 584 9.98 27.05 -10.77
N GLN A 585 9.89 27.13 -9.47
CA GLN A 585 8.68 27.65 -8.84
C GLN A 585 8.66 29.16 -9.07
N VAL A 586 7.75 29.64 -9.91
CA VAL A 586 7.42 31.07 -9.91
C VAL A 586 6.82 31.34 -8.54
N ILE A 587 7.56 32.08 -7.72
CA ILE A 587 7.05 32.62 -6.47
C ILE A 587 6.13 33.76 -6.90
N ASP A 588 4.80 33.47 -6.95
CA ASP A 588 3.76 34.49 -7.07
C ASP A 588 3.58 35.25 -5.75
#